data_67c7b123bb3b5d1939d083f54dab2ce7
#
_entry.id   67c7b123bb3b5d1939d083f54dab2ce7
#
_cell.length_a   1.000
_cell.length_b   1.000
_cell.length_c   1.000
_cell.angle_alpha   90.00
_cell.angle_beta   90.00
_cell.angle_gamma   90.00
#
_symmetry.space_group_name_H-M   'P 1'
#
loop_
_entity.id
_entity.type
_entity.pdbx_description
1 polymer ?
#
loop_
_entity_poly.entity_id
_entity_poly.type
_entity_poly.pdbx_seq_one_letter_code
_entity_poly.pdbx_strand_id
1 'polypeptide(L)'
;AGTLLVVCSFTGNRDPGAFENPREFDVSVERDRTRPLTFGAGIHYCVGANLARAELEEGLRFLAERVEKFELNGLTELQAVSGIYGIDRMDVRIQPAAG
;
A
#
# COMPACT_ATOMS: atom_id res chain seq x y z
N ALA A 1 -27.69 10.01 -19.05
CA ALA A 1 -27.99 9.51 -17.70
C ALA A 1 -27.85 7.99 -17.69
N GLY A 2 -27.29 7.39 -16.61
CA GLY A 2 -27.17 5.94 -16.46
C GLY A 2 -25.78 5.36 -16.77
N THR A 3 -24.77 6.18 -17.05
CA THR A 3 -23.39 5.70 -17.21
C THR A 3 -22.79 5.35 -15.84
N LEU A 4 -22.29 4.12 -15.70
CA LEU A 4 -21.54 3.70 -14.53
C LEU A 4 -20.11 4.24 -14.62
N LEU A 5 -19.68 4.96 -13.60
CA LEU A 5 -18.31 5.44 -13.46
C LEU A 5 -17.60 4.64 -12.34
N VAL A 6 -16.43 4.12 -12.64
CA VAL A 6 -15.58 3.43 -11.67
C VAL A 6 -14.30 4.22 -11.47
N VAL A 7 -14.09 4.68 -10.24
CA VAL A 7 -12.85 5.38 -9.87
C VAL A 7 -11.80 4.34 -9.45
N CYS A 8 -10.68 4.29 -10.16
CA CYS A 8 -9.60 3.35 -9.88
C CYS A 8 -8.43 4.07 -9.20
N SER A 9 -8.33 3.96 -7.87
CA SER A 9 -7.23 4.55 -7.09
C SER A 9 -5.87 3.92 -7.43
N PHE A 10 -5.86 2.65 -7.83
CA PHE A 10 -4.64 1.95 -8.23
C PHE A 10 -3.96 2.61 -9.43
N THR A 11 -4.73 2.94 -10.47
CA THR A 11 -4.21 3.64 -11.65
C THR A 11 -3.92 5.11 -11.35
N GLY A 12 -4.77 5.76 -10.57
CA GLY A 12 -4.55 7.15 -10.15
C GLY A 12 -3.27 7.34 -9.35
N ASN A 13 -2.94 6.39 -8.47
CA ASN A 13 -1.68 6.41 -7.71
C ASN A 13 -0.44 6.09 -8.56
N ARG A 14 -0.62 5.74 -9.83
CA ARG A 14 0.45 5.44 -10.80
C ARG A 14 0.43 6.34 -12.02
N ASP A 15 -0.28 7.45 -11.93
CA ASP A 15 -0.33 8.45 -12.99
C ASP A 15 1.01 9.19 -13.08
N PRO A 16 1.75 9.09 -14.21
CA PRO A 16 3.02 9.79 -14.39
C PRO A 16 2.87 11.31 -14.48
N GLY A 17 1.66 11.82 -14.70
CA GLY A 17 1.38 13.25 -14.61
C GLY A 17 1.30 13.78 -13.18
N ALA A 18 1.11 12.89 -12.20
CA ALA A 18 0.98 13.24 -10.80
C ALA A 18 2.17 12.77 -9.95
N PHE A 19 2.80 11.67 -10.32
CA PHE A 19 3.88 11.05 -9.55
C PHE A 19 5.11 10.82 -10.43
N GLU A 20 6.27 11.16 -9.92
CA GLU A 20 7.54 10.77 -10.53
C GLU A 20 7.81 9.28 -10.28
N ASN A 21 8.26 8.57 -11.32
CA ASN A 21 8.56 7.13 -11.30
C ASN A 21 7.45 6.28 -10.61
N PRO A 22 6.18 6.39 -11.04
CA PRO A 22 5.03 5.87 -10.28
C PRO A 22 4.97 4.34 -10.22
N ARG A 23 5.85 3.62 -10.92
CA ARG A 23 5.97 2.17 -10.90
C ARG A 23 7.06 1.67 -9.97
N GLU A 24 7.89 2.57 -9.44
CA GLU A 24 8.97 2.24 -8.53
C GLU A 24 8.50 2.40 -7.08
N PHE A 25 8.89 1.45 -6.24
CA PHE A 25 8.71 1.57 -4.81
C PHE A 25 9.97 2.23 -4.23
N ASP A 26 9.93 3.54 -4.09
CA ASP A 26 11.04 4.34 -3.57
C ASP A 26 10.59 5.09 -2.31
N VAL A 27 11.20 4.77 -1.19
CA VAL A 27 10.94 5.38 0.11
C VAL A 27 11.81 6.63 0.37
N SER A 28 12.80 6.90 -0.49
CA SER A 28 13.69 8.06 -0.36
C SER A 28 13.10 9.34 -0.95
N VAL A 29 12.06 9.22 -1.77
CA VAL A 29 11.42 10.35 -2.43
C VAL A 29 10.50 11.09 -1.46
N GLU A 30 10.80 12.36 -1.20
CA GLU A 30 9.88 13.26 -0.52
C GLU A 30 8.71 13.62 -1.45
N ARG A 31 7.51 13.23 -1.06
CA ARG A 31 6.29 13.45 -1.83
C ARG A 31 5.41 14.53 -1.22
N ASP A 32 5.96 15.73 -1.10
CA ASP A 32 5.33 16.85 -0.37
C ASP A 32 4.00 17.35 -0.95
N ARG A 33 3.74 17.13 -2.22
CA ARG A 33 2.64 17.81 -2.91
C ARG A 33 1.53 16.91 -3.43
N THR A 34 1.82 15.66 -3.70
CA THR A 34 0.85 14.74 -4.28
C THR A 34 0.40 13.71 -3.26
N ARG A 35 -0.86 13.76 -2.91
CA ARG A 35 -1.45 12.81 -1.96
C ARG A 35 -1.94 11.56 -2.69
N PRO A 36 -1.51 10.36 -2.28
CA PRO A 36 -2.06 9.12 -2.81
C PRO A 36 -3.56 9.01 -2.54
N LEU A 37 -4.27 8.41 -3.50
CA LEU A 37 -5.71 8.18 -3.42
C LEU A 37 -6.07 6.90 -2.63
N THR A 38 -5.11 6.31 -1.93
CA THR A 38 -5.31 5.07 -1.14
C THR A 38 -6.45 5.19 -0.14
N PHE A 39 -6.59 6.34 0.48
CA PHE A 39 -7.66 6.65 1.44
C PHE A 39 -8.75 7.54 0.86
N GLY A 40 -8.81 7.67 -0.47
CA GLY A 40 -9.73 8.57 -1.14
C GLY A 40 -9.36 10.04 -1.00
N ALA A 41 -10.31 10.90 -1.32
CA ALA A 41 -10.15 12.36 -1.26
C ALA A 41 -11.49 13.07 -0.97
N GLY A 42 -11.42 14.36 -0.61
CA GLY A 42 -12.60 15.20 -0.39
C GLY A 42 -13.40 14.82 0.86
N ILE A 43 -14.71 15.04 0.80
CA ILE A 43 -15.62 14.83 1.95
C ILE A 43 -15.79 13.36 2.35
N HIS A 44 -15.42 12.43 1.48
CA HIS A 44 -15.44 11.00 1.72
C HIS A 44 -14.06 10.42 2.03
N TYR A 45 -13.10 11.26 2.41
CA TYR A 45 -11.80 10.78 2.88
C TYR A 45 -11.97 9.74 3.99
N CYS A 46 -11.21 8.65 3.93
CA CYS A 46 -11.36 7.52 4.85
C CYS A 46 -11.24 7.97 6.31
N VAL A 47 -12.28 7.73 7.10
CA VAL A 47 -12.31 8.07 8.53
C VAL A 47 -11.27 7.28 9.33
N GLY A 48 -10.94 6.07 8.89
CA GLY A 48 -9.94 5.19 9.51
C GLY A 48 -8.50 5.42 9.07
N ALA A 49 -8.23 6.42 8.21
CA ALA A 49 -6.89 6.60 7.63
C ALA A 49 -5.79 6.82 8.68
N ASN A 50 -6.08 7.55 9.75
CA ASN A 50 -5.10 7.80 10.81
C ASN A 50 -4.83 6.54 11.64
N LEU A 51 -5.86 5.74 11.92
CA LEU A 51 -5.71 4.46 12.60
C LEU A 51 -4.88 3.49 11.74
N ALA A 52 -5.22 3.35 10.47
CA ALA A 52 -4.48 2.47 9.55
C ALA A 52 -2.99 2.87 9.43
N ARG A 53 -2.68 4.16 9.42
CA ARG A 53 -1.29 4.63 9.42
C ARG A 53 -0.57 4.28 10.71
N ALA A 54 -1.21 4.49 11.85
CA ALA A 54 -0.64 4.15 13.16
C ALA A 54 -0.36 2.66 13.28
N GLU A 55 -1.30 1.81 12.84
CA GLU A 55 -1.12 0.34 12.83
C GLU A 55 0.04 -0.09 11.93
N LEU A 56 0.15 0.51 10.73
CA LEU A 56 1.25 0.24 9.81
C LEU A 56 2.60 0.70 10.39
N GLU A 57 2.65 1.87 11.00
CA GLU A 57 3.87 2.43 11.60
C GLU A 57 4.37 1.56 12.75
N GLU A 58 3.48 1.18 13.66
CA GLU A 58 3.83 0.30 14.79
C GLU A 58 4.21 -1.10 14.32
N GLY A 59 3.46 -1.67 13.35
CA GLY A 59 3.76 -2.97 12.78
C GLY A 59 5.12 -3.00 12.07
N LEU A 60 5.42 -1.99 11.25
CA LEU A 60 6.70 -1.89 10.56
C LEU A 60 7.86 -1.67 11.53
N ARG A 61 7.68 -0.84 12.57
CA ARG A 61 8.68 -0.66 13.63
C ARG A 61 8.97 -1.97 14.36
N PHE A 62 7.92 -2.67 14.77
CA PHE A 62 8.04 -3.98 15.41
C PHE A 62 8.84 -4.98 14.56
N LEU A 63 8.55 -5.04 13.27
CA LEU A 63 9.23 -5.93 12.34
C LEU A 63 10.68 -5.51 12.07
N ALA A 64 10.92 -4.21 11.88
CA ALA A 64 12.26 -3.68 11.61
C ALA A 64 13.26 -3.95 12.72
N GLU A 65 12.80 -4.00 13.98
CA GLU A 65 13.65 -4.31 15.14
C GLU A 65 13.97 -5.81 15.26
N ARG A 66 13.16 -6.69 14.66
CA ARG A 66 13.21 -8.15 14.90
C ARG A 66 13.57 -8.97 13.67
N VAL A 67 13.50 -8.36 12.51
CA VAL A 67 13.68 -9.07 11.25
C VAL A 67 14.79 -8.41 10.45
N GLU A 68 15.86 -9.17 10.19
CA GLU A 68 16.95 -8.73 9.34
C GLU A 68 16.59 -8.85 7.86
N LYS A 69 15.88 -9.92 7.50
CA LYS A 69 15.56 -10.20 6.11
C LYS A 69 14.21 -10.87 5.94
N PHE A 70 13.48 -10.42 4.92
CA PHE A 70 12.30 -11.07 4.39
C PHE A 70 12.57 -11.63 3.00
N GLU A 71 12.13 -12.84 2.75
CA GLU A 71 12.15 -13.44 1.41
C GLU A 71 10.76 -14.00 1.10
N LEU A 72 10.25 -13.71 -0.10
CA LEU A 72 9.04 -14.37 -0.58
C LEU A 72 9.34 -15.85 -0.82
N ASN A 73 8.48 -16.72 -0.31
CA ASN A 73 8.60 -18.18 -0.43
C ASN A 73 7.43 -18.72 -1.26
N GLY A 74 7.46 -18.45 -2.56
CA GLY A 74 6.42 -18.86 -3.49
C GLY A 74 5.68 -17.69 -4.16
N LEU A 75 4.53 -17.99 -4.70
CA LEU A 75 3.66 -17.00 -5.34
C LEU A 75 2.74 -16.36 -4.31
N THR A 76 2.52 -15.07 -4.45
CA THR A 76 1.51 -14.35 -3.67
C THR A 76 0.14 -14.59 -4.31
N GLU A 77 -0.80 -15.08 -3.53
CA GLU A 77 -2.18 -15.25 -3.95
C GLU A 77 -2.95 -13.95 -3.72
N LEU A 78 -3.49 -13.41 -4.81
CA LEU A 78 -4.30 -12.18 -4.77
C LEU A 78 -5.76 -12.54 -4.98
N GLN A 79 -6.61 -12.00 -4.12
CA GLN A 79 -8.06 -12.09 -4.28
C GLN A 79 -8.62 -10.73 -4.63
N ALA A 80 -9.46 -10.69 -5.65
CA ALA A 80 -10.18 -9.49 -6.03
C ALA A 80 -11.66 -9.68 -5.70
N VAL A 81 -12.16 -8.95 -4.72
CA VAL A 81 -13.58 -8.90 -4.42
C VAL A 81 -14.11 -7.52 -4.76
N SER A 82 -15.00 -7.44 -5.76
CA SER A 82 -15.67 -6.19 -6.14
C SER A 82 -14.72 -5.01 -6.41
N GLY A 83 -13.56 -5.28 -7.04
CA GLY A 83 -12.56 -4.23 -7.37
C GLY A 83 -11.63 -3.85 -6.22
N ILE A 84 -11.74 -4.50 -5.08
CA ILE A 84 -10.76 -4.38 -3.99
C ILE A 84 -9.81 -5.56 -4.10
N TYR A 85 -8.50 -5.25 -4.26
CA TYR A 85 -7.46 -6.26 -4.28
C TYR A 85 -6.95 -6.48 -2.85
N GLY A 86 -7.00 -7.73 -2.41
CA GLY A 86 -6.42 -8.17 -1.14
C GLY A 86 -5.36 -9.24 -1.39
N ILE A 87 -4.44 -9.39 -0.47
CA ILE A 87 -3.53 -10.53 -0.42
C ILE A 87 -4.24 -11.61 0.38
N ASP A 88 -4.56 -12.73 -0.26
CA ASP A 88 -5.19 -13.87 0.39
C ASP A 88 -4.13 -14.72 1.10
N ARG A 89 -3.00 -14.91 0.43
CA ARG A 89 -1.86 -15.64 0.98
C ARG A 89 -0.54 -15.11 0.47
N MET A 90 0.40 -14.93 1.39
CA MET A 90 1.77 -14.55 1.09
C MET A 90 2.70 -15.31 2.05
N ASP A 91 3.35 -16.34 1.56
CA ASP A 91 4.32 -17.09 2.34
C ASP A 91 5.66 -16.35 2.34
N VAL A 92 6.18 -16.10 3.52
CA VAL A 92 7.47 -15.41 3.70
C VAL A 92 8.41 -16.24 4.55
N ARG A 93 9.68 -16.23 4.19
CA ARG A 93 10.76 -16.69 5.05
C ARG A 93 11.36 -15.49 5.77
N ILE A 94 11.48 -15.61 7.07
CA ILE A 94 11.98 -14.55 7.94
C ILE A 94 13.34 -14.98 8.48
N GLN A 95 14.33 -14.10 8.37
CA GLN A 95 15.60 -14.20 9.09
C GLN A 95 15.51 -13.23 10.28
N PRO A 96 15.56 -13.74 11.52
CA PRO A 96 15.56 -12.88 12.71
C PRO A 96 16.81 -11.98 12.75
N ALA A 97 16.65 -10.77 13.28
CA ALA A 97 17.78 -9.91 13.60
C ALA A 97 18.67 -10.57 14.66
N ALA A 98 19.97 -10.40 14.54
CA ALA A 98 20.91 -10.82 15.58
C ALA A 98 20.63 -9.97 16.83
N GLY A 99 20.38 -10.66 17.97
CA GLY A 99 20.16 -10.00 19.26
C GLY A 99 21.44 -9.39 19.84
#